data_5088bfbf4cc2065f5bf602dffc8b412e
#
_entry.id   5088bfbf4cc2065f5bf602dffc8b412e
#
_cell.length_a   1.000
_cell.length_b   1.000
_cell.length_c   1.000
_cell.angle_alpha   90.00
_cell.angle_beta   90.00
_cell.angle_gamma   90.00
#
_symmetry.space_group_name_H-M   'P 1'
#
loop_
_entity.id
_entity.type
_entity.pdbx_description
1 polymer ?
#
loop_
_entity_poly.entity_id
_entity_poly.type
_entity_poly.pdbx_seq_one_letter_code
_entity_poly.pdbx_strand_id
1 'polypeptide(L)'
;MKRMIAGILAVLLCISLWGCGKEEAKCKHQFGDWVVKTKATCAEEGQEERSCSICSQSEARQIPMTEHTYKKGSNLCKKCYYVDFDPNAEFVELGCFSQFWFTNSTTANEAWDVKIWGDLVYRGAGDYDKNAGITPILAFKKETQSWVKVADTDDQAIQRFVEIGDTLYTPGIDPAGGWELGNYYVLNGEQWQKVRTLPNGLHNFDMIEFDGKIFAGLGTETLGNTVAVSQDKGESFSFVPLYRNGALLDISGYEYSRTYAFVEYNNNLYALIRFKKNGVTSYDTFIFRYADGKMEYQSEADGCLQGTSGRNIWQGKLEWRGTCYLASTALNAVTDFSKPETHKQIPMPNGGVVTDILLFNDELYVLSFVFKEDMNCGVVIYKSSSGEEGSFTEVISFDYAGMPISFDFDGDHFYVGIGSSFADSTKSGMVLRVKPAA
;
A
#
# COMPACT_ATOMS: atom_id res chain seq x y z
N MET A 1 8.85 -9.27 30.75
CA MET A 1 9.38 -8.60 31.98
C MET A 1 9.40 -7.10 31.77
N LYS A 2 8.69 -6.37 32.61
CA LYS A 2 8.67 -4.91 32.87
C LYS A 2 8.51 -3.94 31.68
N ARG A 3 7.28 -3.51 31.52
CA ARG A 3 6.84 -2.31 30.81
C ARG A 3 7.50 -1.08 31.47
N MET A 4 8.16 -0.23 30.68
CA MET A 4 8.49 1.13 31.08
C MET A 4 7.55 2.11 30.39
N ILE A 5 6.66 2.66 31.17
CA ILE A 5 5.81 3.80 30.83
C ILE A 5 6.72 5.03 30.86
N ALA A 6 6.97 5.65 29.71
CA ALA A 6 7.66 6.94 29.65
C ALA A 6 6.63 8.06 29.80
N GLY A 7 6.40 8.49 31.06
CA GLY A 7 5.68 9.72 31.34
C GLY A 7 6.56 10.91 31.01
N ILE A 8 6.06 11.82 30.18
CA ILE A 8 6.67 13.12 29.92
C ILE A 8 6.47 13.97 31.17
N LEU A 9 7.52 14.08 31.96
CA LEU A 9 7.57 14.97 33.10
C LEU A 9 7.98 16.36 32.60
N ALA A 10 7.05 17.32 32.59
CA ALA A 10 7.37 18.73 32.36
C ALA A 10 8.24 19.24 33.51
N VAL A 11 9.55 19.40 33.24
CA VAL A 11 10.48 19.99 34.20
C VAL A 11 10.32 21.49 34.17
N LEU A 12 9.62 22.04 35.18
CA LEU A 12 9.69 23.46 35.53
C LEU A 12 11.08 23.73 36.11
N LEU A 13 11.95 24.37 35.35
CA LEU A 13 13.22 24.92 35.86
C LEU A 13 12.90 26.20 36.65
N CYS A 14 12.78 26.07 37.97
CA CYS A 14 12.83 27.24 38.86
C CYS A 14 14.29 27.65 39.04
N ILE A 15 14.69 28.69 38.35
CA ILE A 15 15.98 29.37 38.66
C ILE A 15 15.70 30.30 39.83
N SER A 16 16.05 29.87 41.04
CA SER A 16 16.09 30.73 42.20
C SER A 16 17.36 31.60 42.18
N LEU A 17 17.22 32.83 41.72
CA LEU A 17 18.20 33.89 41.99
C LEU A 17 17.95 34.45 43.38
N TRP A 18 18.83 34.19 44.30
CA TRP A 18 18.87 34.89 45.56
C TRP A 18 19.34 36.35 45.32
N GLY A 19 18.41 37.26 45.34
CA GLY A 19 18.61 38.70 45.38
C GLY A 19 17.94 39.30 46.61
N CYS A 20 18.69 40.01 47.38
CA CYS A 20 18.38 40.66 48.67
C CYS A 20 17.12 41.53 48.64
N GLY A 21 16.24 41.32 49.57
CA GLY A 21 15.08 42.00 50.05
C GLY A 21 14.66 43.40 49.52
N LYS A 22 13.47 43.34 48.89
CA LYS A 22 12.35 44.26 49.09
C LYS A 22 11.10 43.42 48.98
N GLU A 23 10.18 43.50 49.95
CA GLU A 23 8.82 42.94 49.76
C GLU A 23 8.19 43.61 48.52
N GLU A 24 8.27 42.94 47.39
CA GLU A 24 7.46 43.34 46.23
C GLU A 24 6.02 43.20 46.62
N ALA A 25 5.30 44.30 46.62
CA ALA A 25 3.86 44.34 46.85
C ALA A 25 3.22 43.34 45.85
N LYS A 26 2.64 42.23 46.34
CA LYS A 26 1.97 41.22 45.53
C LYS A 26 1.01 41.92 44.61
N CYS A 27 1.27 41.87 43.34
CA CYS A 27 0.37 42.43 42.31
C CYS A 27 -1.05 41.87 42.49
N LYS A 28 -2.02 42.74 42.68
CA LYS A 28 -3.45 42.39 42.58
C LYS A 28 -3.76 42.34 41.10
N HIS A 29 -3.56 41.15 40.52
CA HIS A 29 -3.72 40.95 39.09
C HIS A 29 -5.06 41.45 38.57
N GLN A 30 -5.02 42.25 37.49
CA GLN A 30 -6.17 42.63 36.68
C GLN A 30 -5.99 42.06 35.31
N PHE A 31 -6.47 40.83 35.13
CA PHE A 31 -6.41 40.15 33.85
C PHE A 31 -7.43 40.75 32.88
N GLY A 32 -7.01 40.96 31.63
CA GLY A 32 -7.90 41.29 30.53
C GLY A 32 -8.70 40.07 30.04
N ASP A 33 -9.39 40.27 28.93
CA ASP A 33 -10.15 39.18 28.30
C ASP A 33 -9.24 38.09 27.76
N TRP A 34 -9.80 36.86 27.67
CA TRP A 34 -9.13 35.75 27.04
C TRP A 34 -9.00 35.96 25.53
N VAL A 35 -7.79 35.84 25.03
CA VAL A 35 -7.46 35.93 23.61
C VAL A 35 -7.07 34.55 23.06
N VAL A 36 -7.83 34.07 22.10
CA VAL A 36 -7.54 32.78 21.44
C VAL A 36 -6.21 32.87 20.70
N LYS A 37 -5.23 32.08 21.09
CA LYS A 37 -3.94 31.93 20.42
C LYS A 37 -3.99 30.84 19.34
N THR A 38 -4.58 29.70 19.71
CA THR A 38 -4.81 28.58 18.79
C THR A 38 -6.28 28.16 18.92
N LYS A 39 -6.96 28.08 17.80
CA LYS A 39 -8.36 27.59 17.76
C LYS A 39 -8.39 26.08 17.99
N ALA A 40 -9.32 25.61 18.81
CA ALA A 40 -9.61 24.20 18.92
C ALA A 40 -10.13 23.64 17.59
N THR A 41 -9.71 22.46 17.26
CA THR A 41 -10.25 21.63 16.17
C THR A 41 -10.91 20.38 16.75
N CYS A 42 -11.43 19.50 15.92
CA CYS A 42 -11.91 18.20 16.40
C CYS A 42 -10.76 17.15 16.54
N ALA A 43 -9.51 17.52 16.25
CA ALA A 43 -8.32 16.68 16.42
C ALA A 43 -7.37 17.22 17.48
N GLU A 44 -7.45 18.51 17.77
CA GLU A 44 -6.50 19.17 18.67
C GLU A 44 -7.21 20.19 19.56
N GLU A 45 -6.78 20.27 20.82
CA GLU A 45 -7.22 21.31 21.73
C GLU A 45 -6.68 22.67 21.28
N GLY A 46 -7.47 23.70 21.52
CA GLY A 46 -7.04 25.08 21.33
C GLY A 46 -6.36 25.63 22.57
N GLN A 47 -5.85 26.84 22.45
CA GLN A 47 -5.23 27.58 23.55
C GLN A 47 -5.69 29.02 23.54
N GLU A 48 -6.03 29.55 24.70
CA GLU A 48 -6.25 30.98 24.91
C GLU A 48 -5.42 31.50 26.06
N GLU A 49 -5.07 32.77 25.99
CA GLU A 49 -4.20 33.44 26.92
C GLU A 49 -4.77 34.78 27.32
N ARG A 50 -4.56 35.19 28.57
CA ARG A 50 -4.82 36.56 29.03
C ARG A 50 -3.63 37.12 29.81
N SER A 51 -3.47 38.41 29.76
CA SER A 51 -2.36 39.10 30.44
C SER A 51 -2.90 40.09 31.48
N CYS A 52 -2.16 40.20 32.57
CA CYS A 52 -2.41 41.22 33.57
C CYS A 52 -1.98 42.59 33.07
N SER A 53 -2.90 43.60 33.15
CA SER A 53 -2.61 44.96 32.73
C SER A 53 -1.62 45.71 33.64
N ILE A 54 -1.34 45.18 34.84
CA ILE A 54 -0.48 45.82 35.83
C ILE A 54 0.94 45.30 35.80
N CYS A 55 1.14 43.97 35.69
CA CYS A 55 2.50 43.35 35.81
C CYS A 55 2.86 42.47 34.60
N SER A 56 2.05 42.44 33.58
CA SER A 56 2.26 41.65 32.35
C SER A 56 2.35 40.13 32.57
N GLN A 57 2.01 39.63 33.77
CA GLN A 57 1.89 38.18 33.98
C GLN A 57 0.79 37.63 33.10
N SER A 58 1.04 36.50 32.43
CA SER A 58 0.05 35.85 31.60
C SER A 58 -0.43 34.53 32.21
N GLU A 59 -1.66 34.19 31.89
CA GLU A 59 -2.28 32.88 32.14
C GLU A 59 -2.75 32.29 30.85
N ALA A 60 -2.54 30.98 30.69
CA ALA A 60 -3.02 30.23 29.54
C ALA A 60 -3.94 29.10 29.98
N ARG A 61 -4.96 28.80 29.17
CA ARG A 61 -5.80 27.62 29.35
C ARG A 61 -6.11 26.96 28.02
N GLN A 62 -6.39 25.66 28.07
CA GLN A 62 -6.81 24.89 26.92
C GLN A 62 -8.27 25.19 26.57
N ILE A 63 -8.56 25.19 25.28
CA ILE A 63 -9.93 25.19 24.75
C ILE A 63 -10.21 23.74 24.33
N PRO A 64 -11.23 23.08 24.88
CA PRO A 64 -11.54 21.68 24.53
C PRO A 64 -11.73 21.48 23.02
N MET A 65 -11.39 20.31 22.55
CA MET A 65 -11.63 19.90 21.15
C MET A 65 -13.11 20.09 20.80
N THR A 66 -13.36 20.43 19.55
CA THR A 66 -14.73 20.54 19.01
C THR A 66 -15.25 19.14 18.65
N GLU A 67 -16.57 19.01 18.53
CA GLU A 67 -17.19 17.76 18.11
C GLU A 67 -16.81 17.41 16.65
N HIS A 68 -16.76 16.11 16.37
CA HIS A 68 -16.59 15.59 15.01
C HIS A 68 -17.84 15.86 14.17
N THR A 69 -17.61 16.01 12.85
CA THR A 69 -18.69 16.26 11.89
C THR A 69 -18.68 15.18 10.82
N TYR A 70 -19.72 14.36 10.77
CA TYR A 70 -19.85 13.24 9.84
C TYR A 70 -20.77 13.57 8.65
N LYS A 71 -20.63 12.85 7.54
CA LYS A 71 -21.67 12.78 6.49
C LYS A 71 -22.77 11.82 6.98
N LYS A 72 -24.00 12.02 6.49
CA LYS A 72 -25.10 11.09 6.76
C LYS A 72 -24.71 9.68 6.28
N GLY A 73 -24.80 8.70 7.16
CA GLY A 73 -24.45 7.30 6.87
C GLY A 73 -22.95 7.00 6.77
N SER A 74 -22.09 7.90 7.28
CA SER A 74 -20.65 7.68 7.35
C SER A 74 -20.14 7.88 8.76
N ASN A 75 -19.20 7.06 9.18
CA ASN A 75 -18.48 7.16 10.45
C ASN A 75 -17.16 7.95 10.32
N LEU A 76 -16.84 8.50 9.14
CA LEU A 76 -15.63 9.27 8.88
C LEU A 76 -15.86 10.76 9.09
N CYS A 77 -15.08 11.39 9.98
CA CYS A 77 -15.11 12.83 10.19
C CYS A 77 -14.62 13.59 8.95
N LYS A 78 -15.39 14.60 8.49
CA LYS A 78 -15.06 15.40 7.30
C LYS A 78 -13.85 16.30 7.47
N LYS A 79 -13.43 16.60 8.72
CA LYS A 79 -12.42 17.59 9.03
C LYS A 79 -11.07 16.98 9.39
N CYS A 80 -11.07 16.00 10.29
CA CYS A 80 -9.84 15.39 10.81
C CYS A 80 -9.66 13.93 10.38
N TYR A 81 -10.61 13.39 9.60
CA TYR A 81 -10.60 12.04 9.08
C TYR A 81 -10.55 10.92 10.15
N TYR A 82 -10.96 11.26 11.38
CA TYR A 82 -11.23 10.29 12.43
C TYR A 82 -12.38 9.37 12.00
N VAL A 83 -12.20 8.07 12.22
CA VAL A 83 -13.22 7.05 11.95
C VAL A 83 -13.82 6.61 13.28
N ASP A 84 -15.10 6.89 13.46
CA ASP A 84 -15.82 6.56 14.69
C ASP A 84 -16.32 5.13 14.66
N PHE A 85 -15.70 4.26 15.43
CA PHE A 85 -16.09 2.86 15.55
C PHE A 85 -15.68 2.26 16.91
N ASP A 86 -16.42 1.26 17.36
CA ASP A 86 -16.02 0.44 18.51
C ASP A 86 -14.77 -0.38 18.13
N PRO A 87 -13.65 -0.26 18.87
CA PRO A 87 -12.45 -1.08 18.63
C PRO A 87 -12.71 -2.58 18.65
N ASN A 88 -13.77 -3.05 19.32
CA ASN A 88 -14.16 -4.46 19.38
C ASN A 88 -15.11 -4.88 18.25
N ALA A 89 -15.53 -3.97 17.38
CA ALA A 89 -16.41 -4.31 16.26
C ALA A 89 -15.72 -5.34 15.34
N GLU A 90 -16.49 -6.36 14.95
CA GLU A 90 -16.00 -7.43 14.06
C GLU A 90 -15.80 -6.95 12.62
N PHE A 91 -16.58 -5.97 12.19
CA PHE A 91 -16.56 -5.41 10.84
C PHE A 91 -16.64 -3.89 10.89
N VAL A 92 -15.70 -3.20 10.22
CA VAL A 92 -15.63 -1.74 10.17
C VAL A 92 -15.24 -1.26 8.78
N GLU A 93 -15.99 -0.32 8.23
CA GLU A 93 -15.58 0.47 7.08
C GLU A 93 -14.67 1.62 7.57
N LEU A 94 -13.39 1.58 7.21
CA LEU A 94 -12.44 2.62 7.61
C LEU A 94 -12.48 3.86 6.70
N GLY A 95 -12.99 3.74 5.50
CA GLY A 95 -13.09 4.84 4.55
C GLY A 95 -12.46 4.52 3.19
N CYS A 96 -12.65 5.42 2.23
CA CYS A 96 -12.17 5.27 0.87
C CYS A 96 -11.47 6.54 0.35
N PHE A 97 -10.73 6.39 -0.74
CA PHE A 97 -9.93 7.46 -1.33
C PHE A 97 -10.76 8.68 -1.77
N SER A 98 -11.93 8.46 -2.37
CA SER A 98 -12.82 9.53 -2.86
C SER A 98 -13.31 10.51 -1.78
N GLN A 99 -13.16 10.13 -0.52
CA GLN A 99 -13.51 10.99 0.62
C GLN A 99 -12.41 12.02 0.94
N PHE A 100 -11.17 11.75 0.50
CA PHE A 100 -9.99 12.58 0.79
C PHE A 100 -9.56 13.42 -0.40
N TRP A 101 -9.63 12.86 -1.62
CA TRP A 101 -9.20 13.53 -2.84
C TRP A 101 -10.22 13.34 -3.94
N PHE A 102 -10.47 14.42 -4.63
CA PHE A 102 -11.37 14.40 -5.78
C PHE A 102 -10.66 13.74 -6.98
N THR A 103 -11.35 12.79 -7.61
CA THR A 103 -10.96 12.21 -8.88
C THR A 103 -12.20 11.87 -9.69
N ASN A 104 -12.11 12.04 -11.01
CA ASN A 104 -13.17 11.70 -11.94
C ASN A 104 -13.18 10.21 -12.33
N SER A 105 -12.20 9.44 -11.90
CA SER A 105 -12.06 8.02 -12.21
C SER A 105 -12.46 7.15 -11.02
N THR A 106 -13.36 6.19 -11.25
CA THR A 106 -13.70 5.19 -10.22
C THR A 106 -12.55 4.24 -9.94
N THR A 107 -11.74 3.92 -10.95
CA THR A 107 -10.53 3.08 -10.80
C THR A 107 -9.42 3.77 -10.02
N ALA A 108 -9.34 5.10 -10.06
CA ALA A 108 -8.40 5.85 -9.22
C ALA A 108 -8.70 5.76 -7.72
N ASN A 109 -9.92 5.39 -7.36
CA ASN A 109 -10.32 5.20 -5.97
C ASN A 109 -10.04 3.77 -5.46
N GLU A 110 -9.65 2.83 -6.32
CA GLU A 110 -9.38 1.46 -5.91
C GLU A 110 -8.26 1.40 -4.86
N ALA A 111 -8.47 0.58 -3.84
CA ALA A 111 -7.43 0.31 -2.84
C ALA A 111 -6.50 -0.79 -3.37
N TRP A 112 -5.65 -0.41 -4.33
CA TRP A 112 -4.78 -1.32 -5.08
C TRP A 112 -3.95 -2.23 -4.20
N ASP A 113 -3.45 -1.68 -3.11
CA ASP A 113 -2.69 -2.41 -2.11
C ASP A 113 -3.01 -1.88 -0.71
N VAL A 114 -3.05 -2.77 0.25
CA VAL A 114 -3.16 -2.48 1.68
C VAL A 114 -1.98 -3.13 2.37
N LYS A 115 -1.18 -2.32 3.07
CA LYS A 115 0.04 -2.80 3.73
C LYS A 115 0.12 -2.30 5.15
N ILE A 116 0.26 -3.22 6.09
CA ILE A 116 0.53 -2.90 7.49
C ILE A 116 2.04 -2.72 7.67
N TRP A 117 2.43 -1.57 8.24
CA TRP A 117 3.81 -1.30 8.60
C TRP A 117 3.85 -0.54 9.93
N GLY A 118 4.34 -1.20 10.97
CA GLY A 118 4.23 -0.69 12.34
C GLY A 118 2.76 -0.47 12.77
N ASP A 119 2.47 0.72 13.27
CA ASP A 119 1.11 1.08 13.71
C ASP A 119 0.23 1.68 12.60
N LEU A 120 0.71 1.67 11.37
CA LEU A 120 0.04 2.25 10.21
C LEU A 120 -0.47 1.16 9.27
N VAL A 121 -1.61 1.45 8.64
CA VAL A 121 -2.15 0.69 7.52
C VAL A 121 -2.10 1.59 6.29
N TYR A 122 -1.12 1.37 5.44
CA TYR A 122 -0.95 2.10 4.19
C TYR A 122 -1.95 1.64 3.14
N ARG A 123 -2.28 2.54 2.23
CA ARG A 123 -3.21 2.28 1.13
C ARG A 123 -2.69 2.86 -0.17
N GLY A 124 -2.55 1.99 -1.17
CA GLY A 124 -2.30 2.38 -2.55
C GLY A 124 -3.57 2.90 -3.24
N ALA A 125 -3.40 3.73 -4.25
CA ALA A 125 -4.49 4.30 -5.05
C ALA A 125 -3.99 4.85 -6.39
N GLY A 126 -4.89 5.46 -7.17
CA GLY A 126 -4.57 6.16 -8.40
C GLY A 126 -4.87 5.38 -9.68
N ASP A 127 -4.88 6.08 -10.79
CA ASP A 127 -5.17 5.50 -12.10
C ASP A 127 -4.39 6.22 -13.21
N TYR A 128 -3.30 5.64 -13.63
CA TYR A 128 -2.46 6.18 -14.70
C TYR A 128 -3.12 6.07 -16.09
N ASP A 129 -4.00 5.10 -16.34
CA ASP A 129 -4.68 4.93 -17.64
C ASP A 129 -5.67 6.06 -17.93
N LYS A 130 -6.22 6.69 -16.90
CA LYS A 130 -7.24 7.74 -17.01
C LYS A 130 -6.70 9.13 -16.73
N ASN A 131 -5.40 9.27 -16.52
CA ASN A 131 -4.79 10.53 -16.12
C ASN A 131 -5.57 11.19 -14.95
N ALA A 132 -5.83 10.40 -13.92
CA ALA A 132 -6.69 10.81 -12.81
C ALA A 132 -6.08 11.87 -11.89
N GLY A 133 -4.82 12.26 -12.17
CA GLY A 133 -4.06 13.23 -11.40
C GLY A 133 -3.19 12.58 -10.33
N ILE A 134 -2.47 13.42 -9.61
CA ILE A 134 -1.47 13.01 -8.61
C ILE A 134 -2.14 12.30 -7.43
N THR A 135 -1.57 11.19 -7.01
CA THR A 135 -2.05 10.36 -5.91
C THR A 135 -1.15 10.51 -4.68
N PRO A 136 -1.66 10.92 -3.51
CA PRO A 136 -0.89 10.92 -2.27
C PRO A 136 -0.75 9.52 -1.69
N ILE A 137 0.24 9.34 -0.82
CA ILE A 137 0.31 8.15 0.05
C ILE A 137 -0.53 8.43 1.29
N LEU A 138 -1.49 7.53 1.54
CA LEU A 138 -2.38 7.58 2.70
C LEU A 138 -2.06 6.46 3.67
N ALA A 139 -2.24 6.73 4.96
CA ALA A 139 -2.19 5.70 5.98
C ALA A 139 -3.30 5.89 7.02
N PHE A 140 -3.84 4.80 7.52
CA PHE A 140 -4.71 4.79 8.68
C PHE A 140 -3.87 4.56 9.94
N LYS A 141 -3.94 5.47 10.89
CA LYS A 141 -3.32 5.35 12.21
C LYS A 141 -4.22 4.55 13.13
N LYS A 142 -3.79 3.35 13.50
CA LYS A 142 -4.58 2.45 14.36
C LYS A 142 -4.85 3.05 15.75
N GLU A 143 -3.86 3.70 16.34
CA GLU A 143 -3.95 4.30 17.68
C GLU A 143 -5.01 5.43 17.76
N THR A 144 -5.01 6.31 16.77
CA THR A 144 -5.92 7.49 16.76
C THR A 144 -7.17 7.29 15.92
N GLN A 145 -7.34 6.12 15.33
CA GLN A 145 -8.46 5.79 14.44
C GLN A 145 -8.66 6.83 13.33
N SER A 146 -7.58 7.34 12.75
CA SER A 146 -7.67 8.43 11.78
C SER A 146 -6.82 8.20 10.54
N TRP A 147 -7.32 8.65 9.39
CA TRP A 147 -6.56 8.70 8.17
C TRP A 147 -5.66 9.93 8.13
N VAL A 148 -4.45 9.74 7.63
CA VAL A 148 -3.49 10.81 7.40
C VAL A 148 -2.90 10.70 6.01
N LYS A 149 -2.62 11.86 5.42
CA LYS A 149 -1.73 11.95 4.27
C LYS A 149 -0.30 11.95 4.79
N VAL A 150 0.45 10.90 4.50
CA VAL A 150 1.83 10.74 4.97
C VAL A 150 2.87 11.24 3.97
N ALA A 151 2.49 11.34 2.69
CA ALA A 151 3.31 11.98 1.67
C ALA A 151 2.47 12.54 0.52
N ASP A 152 2.93 13.64 -0.06
CA ASP A 152 2.56 14.04 -1.41
C ASP A 152 3.49 13.31 -2.39
N THR A 153 2.92 12.79 -3.48
CA THR A 153 3.70 12.25 -4.59
C THR A 153 3.58 13.17 -5.79
N ASP A 154 4.24 12.87 -6.89
CA ASP A 154 3.98 13.44 -8.21
C ASP A 154 3.67 12.36 -9.25
N ASP A 155 3.22 11.20 -8.78
CA ASP A 155 2.80 10.07 -9.60
C ASP A 155 1.28 9.92 -9.64
N GLN A 156 0.76 9.43 -10.76
CA GLN A 156 -0.67 9.24 -10.95
C GLN A 156 -1.21 7.95 -10.29
N ALA A 157 -0.34 7.02 -9.93
CA ALA A 157 -0.74 5.84 -9.18
C ALA A 157 0.37 5.34 -8.24
N ILE A 158 -0.06 4.85 -7.09
CA ILE A 158 0.68 4.06 -6.12
C ILE A 158 -0.10 2.75 -5.99
N GLN A 159 0.41 1.68 -6.59
CA GLN A 159 -0.34 0.42 -6.73
C GLN A 159 0.22 -0.72 -5.88
N ARG A 160 1.39 -0.55 -5.26
CA ARG A 160 2.03 -1.60 -4.48
C ARG A 160 2.95 -1.02 -3.42
N PHE A 161 3.00 -1.67 -2.27
CA PHE A 161 4.03 -1.48 -1.25
C PHE A 161 4.93 -2.71 -1.21
N VAL A 162 6.24 -2.51 -1.17
CA VAL A 162 7.24 -3.58 -1.25
C VAL A 162 8.20 -3.46 -0.08
N GLU A 163 8.45 -4.55 0.60
CA GLU A 163 9.49 -4.63 1.63
C GLU A 163 10.83 -4.96 0.98
N ILE A 164 11.84 -4.12 1.21
CA ILE A 164 13.22 -4.36 0.80
C ILE A 164 14.10 -4.20 2.04
N GLY A 165 14.66 -5.29 2.51
CA GLY A 165 15.28 -5.33 3.83
C GLY A 165 14.29 -4.93 4.93
N ASP A 166 14.70 -4.02 5.82
CA ASP A 166 13.85 -3.51 6.90
C ASP A 166 13.14 -2.18 6.52
N THR A 167 12.89 -1.95 5.24
CA THR A 167 12.39 -0.67 4.74
C THR A 167 11.23 -0.88 3.78
N LEU A 168 10.20 -0.04 3.89
CA LEU A 168 9.06 -0.04 2.99
C LEU A 168 9.33 0.88 1.80
N TYR A 169 9.11 0.34 0.60
CA TYR A 169 9.18 1.04 -0.68
C TYR A 169 7.80 1.11 -1.33
N THR A 170 7.59 2.09 -2.18
CA THR A 170 6.47 2.06 -3.13
C THR A 170 6.89 2.58 -4.49
N PRO A 171 6.67 1.78 -5.55
CA PRO A 171 6.85 2.21 -6.93
C PRO A 171 5.90 3.36 -7.27
N GLY A 172 6.40 4.35 -8.02
CA GLY A 172 5.62 5.43 -8.59
C GLY A 172 5.27 5.15 -10.05
N ILE A 173 4.04 5.48 -10.46
CA ILE A 173 3.57 5.23 -11.81
C ILE A 173 3.10 6.54 -12.45
N ASP A 174 3.67 6.84 -13.63
CA ASP A 174 3.32 7.98 -14.47
C ASP A 174 3.58 9.34 -13.80
N PRO A 175 4.87 9.70 -13.65
CA PRO A 175 5.26 10.93 -12.98
C PRO A 175 4.86 12.18 -13.78
N ALA A 176 4.29 13.17 -13.09
CA ALA A 176 3.89 14.44 -13.69
C ALA A 176 5.09 15.32 -14.12
N GLY A 177 6.27 15.09 -13.55
CA GLY A 177 7.48 15.88 -13.78
C GLY A 177 8.30 15.52 -15.02
N GLY A 178 7.77 14.69 -15.92
CA GLY A 178 8.46 14.19 -17.13
C GLY A 178 8.93 12.73 -16.97
N TRP A 179 9.31 12.08 -18.06
CA TRP A 179 9.51 10.64 -18.17
C TRP A 179 10.96 10.21 -18.34
N GLU A 180 11.89 11.15 -18.37
CA GLU A 180 13.33 10.85 -18.48
C GLU A 180 13.81 9.99 -17.29
N LEU A 181 13.21 10.25 -16.13
CA LEU A 181 13.42 9.45 -14.92
C LEU A 181 12.08 9.15 -14.26
N GLY A 182 11.88 7.91 -13.85
CA GLY A 182 10.76 7.48 -13.01
C GLY A 182 11.06 7.63 -11.53
N ASN A 183 9.99 7.54 -10.73
CA ASN A 183 10.05 7.68 -9.29
C ASN A 183 9.82 6.35 -8.58
N TYR A 184 10.34 6.29 -7.36
CA TYR A 184 9.86 5.45 -6.28
C TYR A 184 10.01 6.20 -4.96
N TYR A 185 9.36 5.71 -3.93
CA TYR A 185 9.36 6.34 -2.62
C TYR A 185 9.87 5.33 -1.59
N VAL A 186 10.67 5.81 -0.65
CA VAL A 186 11.30 5.01 0.40
C VAL A 186 10.88 5.57 1.75
N LEU A 187 10.40 4.73 2.65
CA LEU A 187 10.04 5.12 4.00
C LEU A 187 11.30 5.17 4.88
N ASN A 188 11.77 6.37 5.17
CA ASN A 188 12.92 6.63 6.03
C ASN A 188 12.45 7.08 7.42
N GLY A 189 12.49 6.17 8.40
CA GLY A 189 11.83 6.39 9.69
C GLY A 189 10.33 6.57 9.50
N GLU A 190 9.82 7.78 9.77
CA GLU A 190 8.40 8.12 9.61
C GLU A 190 8.11 8.94 8.34
N GLN A 191 9.11 9.21 7.51
CA GLN A 191 8.99 10.09 6.35
C GLN A 191 9.25 9.36 5.04
N TRP A 192 8.34 9.55 4.09
CA TRP A 192 8.53 9.10 2.72
C TRP A 192 9.47 10.04 1.97
N GLN A 193 10.52 9.48 1.41
CA GLN A 193 11.48 10.18 0.57
C GLN A 193 11.26 9.76 -0.89
N LYS A 194 11.01 10.74 -1.76
CA LYS A 194 11.00 10.51 -3.20
C LYS A 194 12.41 10.30 -3.74
N VAL A 195 12.61 9.25 -4.51
CA VAL A 195 13.82 8.96 -5.26
C VAL A 195 13.50 8.94 -6.74
N ARG A 196 14.32 9.62 -7.56
CA ARG A 196 14.10 9.79 -9.00
C ARG A 196 15.35 9.39 -9.77
N THR A 197 15.56 8.09 -9.90
CA THR A 197 16.78 7.52 -10.49
C THR A 197 16.51 6.44 -11.54
N LEU A 198 15.23 6.07 -11.79
CA LEU A 198 14.86 5.04 -12.74
C LEU A 198 14.90 5.58 -14.17
N PRO A 199 15.81 5.13 -15.05
CA PRO A 199 15.96 5.67 -16.39
C PRO A 199 14.73 5.37 -17.25
N ASN A 200 14.19 6.39 -17.95
CA ASN A 200 13.00 6.30 -18.80
C ASN A 200 11.81 5.63 -18.10
N GLY A 201 11.71 5.78 -16.78
CA GLY A 201 10.76 5.07 -15.94
C GLY A 201 9.38 5.72 -15.91
N LEU A 202 8.67 5.72 -17.05
CA LEU A 202 7.28 6.17 -17.14
C LEU A 202 6.39 5.46 -16.14
N HIS A 203 6.53 4.13 -16.04
CA HIS A 203 5.81 3.33 -15.06
C HIS A 203 6.81 2.47 -14.29
N ASN A 204 6.74 2.47 -12.97
CA ASN A 204 7.40 1.50 -12.12
C ASN A 204 6.32 0.64 -11.48
N PHE A 205 6.21 -0.63 -11.88
CA PHE A 205 5.12 -1.50 -11.44
C PHE A 205 5.48 -2.36 -10.23
N ASP A 206 6.75 -2.71 -10.08
CA ASP A 206 7.22 -3.58 -9.01
C ASP A 206 8.71 -3.36 -8.73
N MET A 207 9.12 -3.62 -7.50
CA MET A 207 10.51 -3.61 -7.08
C MET A 207 10.80 -4.84 -6.22
N ILE A 208 12.03 -5.30 -6.22
CA ILE A 208 12.47 -6.41 -5.38
C ILE A 208 13.97 -6.30 -5.12
N GLU A 209 14.43 -6.72 -3.95
CA GLU A 209 15.83 -7.01 -3.70
C GLU A 209 16.13 -8.47 -4.05
N PHE A 210 17.18 -8.69 -4.79
CA PHE A 210 17.68 -10.03 -5.10
C PHE A 210 19.21 -10.00 -5.24
N ASP A 211 19.90 -10.91 -4.55
CA ASP A 211 21.37 -11.03 -4.56
C ASP A 211 22.05 -9.67 -4.24
N GLY A 212 21.51 -8.93 -3.24
CA GLY A 212 22.03 -7.64 -2.79
C GLY A 212 21.85 -6.49 -3.80
N LYS A 213 21.03 -6.68 -4.83
CA LYS A 213 20.72 -5.69 -5.88
C LYS A 213 19.23 -5.34 -5.83
N ILE A 214 18.87 -4.11 -6.15
CA ILE A 214 17.47 -3.70 -6.29
C ILE A 214 17.08 -3.75 -7.77
N PHE A 215 16.03 -4.50 -8.07
CA PHE A 215 15.41 -4.57 -9.40
C PHE A 215 14.14 -3.73 -9.43
N ALA A 216 13.90 -3.07 -10.56
CA ALA A 216 12.68 -2.32 -10.84
C ALA A 216 12.04 -2.81 -12.15
N GLY A 217 10.75 -3.09 -12.10
CA GLY A 217 9.93 -3.53 -13.23
C GLY A 217 9.24 -2.35 -13.88
N LEU A 218 9.66 -2.00 -15.08
CA LEU A 218 9.32 -0.75 -15.72
C LEU A 218 8.39 -0.94 -16.94
N GLY A 219 7.59 0.09 -17.20
CA GLY A 219 7.07 0.41 -18.52
C GLY A 219 7.76 1.67 -19.00
N THR A 220 8.52 1.56 -20.06
CA THR A 220 9.29 2.67 -20.63
C THR A 220 8.80 3.02 -22.04
N GLU A 221 9.20 4.18 -22.55
CA GLU A 221 8.97 4.55 -23.95
C GLU A 221 9.88 3.76 -24.91
N THR A 222 10.97 3.20 -24.39
CA THR A 222 11.93 2.41 -25.19
C THR A 222 11.61 0.94 -25.07
N LEU A 223 11.16 0.35 -26.14
CA LEU A 223 10.86 -1.08 -26.23
C LEU A 223 12.05 -1.94 -25.78
N GLY A 224 11.78 -2.94 -24.93
CA GLY A 224 12.78 -3.85 -24.40
C GLY A 224 13.51 -3.38 -23.14
N ASN A 225 13.50 -2.08 -22.84
CA ASN A 225 14.08 -1.51 -21.61
C ASN A 225 13.07 -1.53 -20.47
N THR A 226 12.75 -2.70 -19.97
CA THR A 226 11.62 -2.90 -19.05
C THR A 226 12.02 -3.50 -17.71
N VAL A 227 13.29 -3.91 -17.55
CA VAL A 227 13.89 -4.30 -16.27
C VAL A 227 15.10 -3.42 -16.02
N ALA A 228 15.16 -2.80 -14.87
CA ALA A 228 16.33 -2.03 -14.41
C ALA A 228 16.89 -2.65 -13.14
N VAL A 229 18.21 -2.53 -12.94
CA VAL A 229 18.92 -3.03 -11.76
C VAL A 229 19.84 -1.96 -11.21
N SER A 230 19.82 -1.83 -9.89
CA SER A 230 20.76 -1.04 -9.09
C SER A 230 21.69 -1.96 -8.31
N GLN A 231 22.98 -1.63 -8.31
CA GLN A 231 24.03 -2.28 -7.51
C GLN A 231 24.49 -1.38 -6.34
N ASP A 232 23.94 -0.19 -6.22
CA ASP A 232 24.31 0.87 -5.28
C ASP A 232 23.12 1.35 -4.42
N LYS A 233 22.22 0.41 -4.09
CA LYS A 233 21.04 0.65 -3.23
C LYS A 233 20.07 1.71 -3.75
N GLY A 234 19.95 1.83 -5.08
CA GLY A 234 19.01 2.72 -5.73
C GLY A 234 19.58 4.11 -6.10
N GLU A 235 20.87 4.36 -5.87
CA GLU A 235 21.50 5.61 -6.31
C GLU A 235 21.55 5.74 -7.83
N SER A 236 21.76 4.61 -8.52
CA SER A 236 21.69 4.53 -9.98
C SER A 236 21.11 3.20 -10.45
N PHE A 237 20.53 3.22 -11.65
CA PHE A 237 19.99 2.02 -12.30
C PHE A 237 20.52 1.89 -13.73
N SER A 238 20.69 0.66 -14.17
CA SER A 238 20.98 0.30 -15.55
C SER A 238 20.00 -0.74 -16.06
N PHE A 239 19.70 -0.72 -17.37
CA PHE A 239 18.80 -1.70 -17.95
C PHE A 239 19.44 -3.08 -18.03
N VAL A 240 18.62 -4.10 -17.78
CA VAL A 240 18.99 -5.50 -17.93
C VAL A 240 18.49 -5.98 -19.29
N PRO A 241 19.38 -6.45 -20.19
CA PRO A 241 18.99 -6.88 -21.51
C PRO A 241 18.18 -8.19 -21.48
N LEU A 242 17.24 -8.30 -22.42
CA LEU A 242 16.37 -9.46 -22.58
C LEU A 242 16.95 -10.42 -23.63
N TYR A 243 17.04 -11.68 -23.29
CA TYR A 243 17.61 -12.74 -24.14
C TYR A 243 16.62 -13.88 -24.37
N ARG A 244 16.77 -14.52 -25.53
CA ARG A 244 16.07 -15.76 -25.86
C ARG A 244 17.05 -16.70 -26.61
N ASN A 245 17.21 -17.90 -26.09
CA ASN A 245 18.13 -18.89 -26.67
C ASN A 245 19.57 -18.36 -26.86
N GLY A 246 20.06 -17.60 -25.89
CA GLY A 246 21.42 -17.05 -25.92
C GLY A 246 21.62 -15.84 -26.86
N ALA A 247 20.58 -15.34 -27.52
CA ALA A 247 20.63 -14.14 -28.36
C ALA A 247 19.73 -13.04 -27.77
N LEU A 248 20.00 -11.76 -28.09
CA LEU A 248 19.10 -10.66 -27.76
C LEU A 248 17.71 -10.96 -28.31
N LEU A 249 16.68 -10.70 -27.50
CA LEU A 249 15.29 -10.92 -27.90
C LEU A 249 14.95 -10.02 -29.10
N ASP A 250 14.43 -10.63 -30.18
CA ASP A 250 13.83 -9.87 -31.26
C ASP A 250 12.47 -9.29 -30.83
N ILE A 251 12.40 -7.98 -30.76
CA ILE A 251 11.25 -7.21 -30.32
C ILE A 251 10.56 -6.42 -31.43
N SER A 252 10.97 -6.62 -32.68
CA SER A 252 10.50 -5.83 -33.85
C SER A 252 9.00 -5.94 -34.12
N GLY A 253 8.33 -6.99 -33.59
CA GLY A 253 6.89 -7.22 -33.70
C GLY A 253 6.05 -6.50 -32.64
N TYR A 254 6.62 -5.69 -31.76
CA TYR A 254 5.93 -5.13 -30.59
C TYR A 254 6.00 -3.60 -30.55
N GLU A 255 4.98 -2.97 -29.94
CA GLU A 255 4.88 -1.51 -29.74
C GLU A 255 5.60 -1.08 -28.46
N TYR A 256 5.36 -1.83 -27.35
CA TYR A 256 5.98 -1.61 -26.05
C TYR A 256 6.03 -2.88 -25.22
N SER A 257 6.83 -2.83 -24.16
CA SER A 257 6.94 -3.89 -23.16
C SER A 257 6.81 -3.32 -21.75
N ARG A 258 6.34 -4.13 -20.81
CA ARG A 258 6.16 -3.77 -19.40
C ARG A 258 6.48 -4.97 -18.50
N THR A 259 7.28 -4.76 -17.48
CA THR A 259 7.50 -5.72 -16.42
C THR A 259 6.55 -5.42 -15.27
N TYR A 260 5.57 -6.28 -15.07
CA TYR A 260 4.52 -6.06 -14.08
C TYR A 260 4.85 -6.61 -12.70
N ALA A 261 5.66 -7.66 -12.63
CA ALA A 261 5.96 -8.30 -11.37
C ALA A 261 7.28 -9.06 -11.41
N PHE A 262 7.90 -9.14 -10.23
CA PHE A 262 8.99 -10.05 -9.94
C PHE A 262 8.55 -11.09 -8.92
N VAL A 263 9.18 -12.24 -8.96
CA VAL A 263 9.12 -13.23 -7.88
C VAL A 263 10.47 -13.86 -7.68
N GLU A 264 10.90 -13.93 -6.43
CA GLU A 264 12.02 -14.78 -6.04
C GLU A 264 11.51 -16.19 -5.75
N TYR A 265 12.15 -17.17 -6.34
CA TYR A 265 11.83 -18.56 -6.10
C TYR A 265 13.06 -19.44 -6.28
N ASN A 266 13.35 -20.27 -5.26
CA ASN A 266 14.47 -21.21 -5.26
C ASN A 266 15.81 -20.53 -5.65
N ASN A 267 16.12 -19.40 -5.00
CA ASN A 267 17.29 -18.55 -5.25
C ASN A 267 17.42 -18.09 -6.73
N ASN A 268 16.32 -17.94 -7.44
CA ASN A 268 16.28 -17.32 -8.76
C ASN A 268 15.27 -16.18 -8.76
N LEU A 269 15.59 -15.13 -9.50
CA LEU A 269 14.67 -14.03 -9.77
C LEU A 269 13.96 -14.25 -11.10
N TYR A 270 12.63 -14.27 -11.07
CA TYR A 270 11.79 -14.33 -12.25
C TYR A 270 11.06 -13.02 -12.45
N ALA A 271 10.88 -12.61 -13.71
CA ALA A 271 10.14 -11.43 -14.09
C ALA A 271 9.01 -11.78 -15.05
N LEU A 272 7.81 -11.24 -14.80
CA LEU A 272 6.68 -11.30 -15.72
C LEU A 272 6.68 -10.09 -16.63
N ILE A 273 6.93 -10.31 -17.93
CA ILE A 273 7.02 -9.24 -18.93
C ILE A 273 5.94 -9.42 -19.98
N ARG A 274 5.17 -8.38 -20.22
CA ARG A 274 4.15 -8.32 -21.29
C ARG A 274 4.64 -7.44 -22.43
N PHE A 275 4.37 -7.89 -23.63
CA PHE A 275 4.68 -7.21 -24.89
C PHE A 275 3.40 -6.94 -25.65
N LYS A 276 3.13 -5.68 -25.97
CA LYS A 276 2.02 -5.26 -26.80
C LYS A 276 2.37 -5.49 -28.28
N LYS A 277 1.59 -6.29 -28.98
CA LYS A 277 1.81 -6.55 -30.40
C LYS A 277 1.45 -5.33 -31.25
N ASN A 278 2.23 -5.13 -32.34
CA ASN A 278 2.00 -4.05 -33.27
C ASN A 278 0.62 -4.18 -33.92
N GLY A 279 -0.13 -3.06 -33.94
CA GLY A 279 -1.39 -2.92 -34.69
C GLY A 279 -2.55 -3.77 -34.20
N VAL A 280 -2.46 -4.46 -33.05
CA VAL A 280 -3.54 -5.29 -32.50
C VAL A 280 -3.68 -5.04 -31.01
N THR A 281 -4.84 -5.42 -30.43
CA THR A 281 -5.12 -5.25 -29.00
C THR A 281 -4.54 -6.37 -28.12
N SER A 282 -3.87 -7.36 -28.71
CA SER A 282 -3.35 -8.51 -27.99
C SER A 282 -1.94 -8.28 -27.43
N TYR A 283 -1.61 -9.07 -26.42
CA TYR A 283 -0.33 -9.07 -25.74
C TYR A 283 0.24 -10.48 -25.75
N ASP A 284 1.58 -10.58 -25.84
CA ASP A 284 2.30 -11.76 -25.40
C ASP A 284 2.81 -11.52 -23.98
N THR A 285 2.77 -12.55 -23.16
CA THR A 285 3.26 -12.49 -21.78
C THR A 285 4.24 -13.63 -21.59
N PHE A 286 5.43 -13.29 -21.10
CA PHE A 286 6.53 -14.22 -20.97
C PHE A 286 7.14 -14.13 -19.57
N ILE A 287 7.67 -15.25 -19.10
CA ILE A 287 8.49 -15.32 -17.90
C ILE A 287 9.97 -15.31 -18.29
N PHE A 288 10.73 -14.46 -17.65
CA PHE A 288 12.18 -14.37 -17.78
C PHE A 288 12.83 -14.70 -16.44
N ARG A 289 13.99 -15.30 -16.46
CA ARG A 289 14.85 -15.55 -15.30
C ARG A 289 16.10 -14.67 -15.38
N TYR A 290 16.46 -14.03 -14.29
CA TYR A 290 17.72 -13.30 -14.19
C TYR A 290 18.89 -14.27 -14.05
N ALA A 291 19.89 -14.13 -14.88
CA ALA A 291 21.14 -14.87 -14.82
C ALA A 291 22.27 -14.09 -15.50
N ASP A 292 23.43 -14.01 -14.88
CA ASP A 292 24.66 -13.44 -15.48
C ASP A 292 24.47 -12.03 -16.08
N GLY A 293 23.70 -11.17 -15.39
CA GLY A 293 23.48 -9.79 -15.81
C GLY A 293 22.46 -9.61 -16.95
N LYS A 294 21.67 -10.63 -17.27
CA LYS A 294 20.61 -10.61 -18.30
C LYS A 294 19.34 -11.31 -17.83
N MET A 295 18.22 -10.97 -18.47
CA MET A 295 16.94 -11.67 -18.33
C MET A 295 16.82 -12.69 -19.47
N GLU A 296 16.85 -13.97 -19.15
CA GLU A 296 16.74 -15.07 -20.11
C GLU A 296 15.31 -15.62 -20.13
N TYR A 297 14.70 -15.65 -21.32
CA TYR A 297 13.34 -16.16 -21.51
C TYR A 297 13.22 -17.63 -21.14
N GLN A 298 12.18 -17.97 -20.40
CA GLN A 298 11.87 -19.31 -19.90
C GLN A 298 10.61 -19.84 -20.59
N SER A 299 10.75 -20.48 -21.76
CA SER A 299 9.60 -20.98 -22.54
C SER A 299 8.75 -21.98 -21.76
N GLU A 300 9.37 -22.78 -20.94
CA GLU A 300 8.72 -23.79 -20.11
C GLU A 300 7.84 -23.16 -19.03
N ALA A 301 8.22 -21.97 -18.55
CA ALA A 301 7.49 -21.25 -17.52
C ALA A 301 6.20 -20.58 -18.03
N ASP A 302 6.04 -20.40 -19.33
CA ASP A 302 4.83 -19.75 -19.89
C ASP A 302 3.55 -20.54 -19.57
N GLY A 303 3.64 -21.85 -19.35
CA GLY A 303 2.54 -22.66 -18.85
C GLY A 303 1.98 -22.21 -17.50
N CYS A 304 2.79 -21.53 -16.69
CA CYS A 304 2.41 -20.99 -15.37
C CYS A 304 1.59 -19.70 -15.47
N LEU A 305 1.36 -19.17 -16.67
CA LEU A 305 0.63 -17.91 -16.90
C LEU A 305 -0.85 -18.10 -17.25
N GLN A 306 -1.34 -19.33 -17.28
CA GLN A 306 -2.74 -19.60 -17.62
C GLN A 306 -3.67 -18.95 -16.59
N GLY A 307 -4.64 -18.17 -17.09
CA GLY A 307 -5.59 -17.43 -16.25
C GLY A 307 -5.08 -16.08 -15.75
N THR A 308 -3.84 -15.69 -16.06
CA THR A 308 -3.32 -14.37 -15.68
C THR A 308 -3.86 -13.29 -16.62
N SER A 309 -4.60 -12.34 -16.11
CA SER A 309 -5.10 -11.21 -16.90
C SER A 309 -5.18 -9.94 -16.06
N GLY A 310 -5.04 -8.78 -16.75
CA GLY A 310 -5.25 -7.47 -16.14
C GLY A 310 -4.06 -6.91 -15.36
N ARG A 311 -4.32 -5.89 -14.56
CA ARG A 311 -3.33 -5.13 -13.79
C ARG A 311 -2.88 -5.84 -12.50
N ASN A 312 -3.71 -6.75 -11.99
CA ASN A 312 -3.48 -7.46 -10.73
C ASN A 312 -2.69 -8.76 -10.91
N ILE A 313 -1.87 -8.80 -11.97
CA ILE A 313 -1.04 -9.99 -12.21
C ILE A 313 -0.01 -10.10 -11.10
N TRP A 314 -0.08 -11.21 -10.36
CA TRP A 314 0.78 -11.47 -9.23
C TRP A 314 0.75 -10.36 -8.17
N GLN A 315 -0.43 -9.89 -7.82
CA GLN A 315 -0.60 -9.00 -6.67
C GLN A 315 -0.04 -9.68 -5.42
N GLY A 316 -0.54 -10.87 -5.10
CA GLY A 316 0.07 -11.73 -4.10
C GLY A 316 1.01 -12.74 -4.75
N LYS A 317 2.25 -12.81 -4.25
CA LYS A 317 3.31 -13.70 -4.74
C LYS A 317 4.29 -13.99 -3.61
N LEU A 318 4.57 -15.26 -3.39
CA LEU A 318 5.52 -15.66 -2.34
C LEU A 318 6.06 -17.07 -2.58
N GLU A 319 7.23 -17.35 -2.03
CA GLU A 319 7.73 -18.69 -1.84
C GLU A 319 7.41 -19.20 -0.42
N TRP A 320 6.87 -20.38 -0.34
CA TRP A 320 6.63 -21.05 0.93
C TRP A 320 6.79 -22.56 0.80
N ARG A 321 7.64 -23.15 1.65
CA ARG A 321 7.91 -24.59 1.70
C ARG A 321 8.28 -25.21 0.35
N GLY A 322 9.10 -24.48 -0.45
CA GLY A 322 9.58 -24.93 -1.74
C GLY A 322 8.52 -24.88 -2.85
N THR A 323 7.43 -24.16 -2.64
CA THR A 323 6.42 -23.89 -3.66
C THR A 323 6.27 -22.39 -3.85
N CYS A 324 6.29 -21.92 -5.08
CA CYS A 324 5.95 -20.56 -5.44
C CYS A 324 4.44 -20.45 -5.60
N TYR A 325 3.79 -19.59 -4.80
CA TYR A 325 2.37 -19.28 -4.88
C TYR A 325 2.16 -17.93 -5.55
N LEU A 326 1.20 -17.87 -6.48
CA LEU A 326 0.89 -16.69 -7.27
C LEU A 326 -0.63 -16.49 -7.31
N ALA A 327 -1.10 -15.35 -6.82
CA ALA A 327 -2.50 -14.94 -6.94
C ALA A 327 -2.74 -14.28 -8.28
N SER A 328 -3.66 -14.82 -9.08
CA SER A 328 -3.99 -14.30 -10.39
C SER A 328 -5.29 -14.93 -10.90
N THR A 329 -6.44 -14.41 -10.48
CA THR A 329 -7.77 -15.00 -10.71
C THR A 329 -7.96 -16.42 -10.15
N ALA A 330 -6.89 -17.17 -9.98
CA ALA A 330 -6.80 -18.45 -9.28
C ALA A 330 -5.55 -18.45 -8.39
N LEU A 331 -5.50 -19.35 -7.41
CA LEU A 331 -4.26 -19.66 -6.71
C LEU A 331 -3.43 -20.60 -7.57
N ASN A 332 -2.28 -20.14 -8.00
CA ASN A 332 -1.34 -20.94 -8.78
C ASN A 332 -0.19 -21.38 -7.87
N ALA A 333 0.17 -22.66 -7.96
CA ALA A 333 1.28 -23.25 -7.23
C ALA A 333 2.29 -23.83 -8.24
N VAL A 334 3.55 -23.44 -8.14
CA VAL A 334 4.63 -23.85 -9.03
C VAL A 334 5.78 -24.39 -8.19
N THR A 335 6.21 -25.64 -8.46
CA THR A 335 7.37 -26.23 -7.78
C THR A 335 8.63 -26.29 -8.64
N ASP A 336 8.53 -26.00 -9.94
CA ASP A 336 9.67 -25.91 -10.84
C ASP A 336 9.27 -25.14 -12.11
N PHE A 337 9.75 -23.90 -12.26
CA PHE A 337 9.47 -23.08 -13.45
C PHE A 337 10.05 -23.63 -14.76
N SER A 338 10.96 -24.59 -14.69
CA SER A 338 11.47 -25.29 -15.87
C SER A 338 10.59 -26.45 -16.33
N LYS A 339 9.54 -26.78 -15.58
CA LYS A 339 8.66 -27.93 -15.80
C LYS A 339 7.19 -27.52 -15.74
N PRO A 340 6.55 -27.23 -16.88
CA PRO A 340 5.15 -26.80 -16.94
C PRO A 340 4.17 -27.73 -16.21
N GLU A 341 4.46 -29.04 -16.18
CA GLU A 341 3.65 -30.02 -15.48
C GLU A 341 3.63 -29.87 -13.95
N THR A 342 4.53 -29.09 -13.40
CA THR A 342 4.56 -28.78 -11.95
C THR A 342 3.67 -27.60 -11.58
N HIS A 343 3.13 -26.89 -12.56
CA HIS A 343 2.15 -25.83 -12.34
C HIS A 343 0.78 -26.45 -12.05
N LYS A 344 0.17 -26.00 -10.95
CA LYS A 344 -1.17 -26.41 -10.55
C LYS A 344 -2.00 -25.18 -10.23
N GLN A 345 -3.24 -25.18 -10.67
CA GLN A 345 -4.25 -24.25 -10.15
C GLN A 345 -4.99 -24.92 -9.00
N ILE A 346 -4.97 -24.28 -7.84
CA ILE A 346 -5.65 -24.76 -6.64
C ILE A 346 -7.00 -24.06 -6.54
N PRO A 347 -8.12 -24.77 -6.73
CA PRO A 347 -9.43 -24.17 -6.61
C PRO A 347 -9.74 -23.85 -5.16
N MET A 348 -10.32 -22.67 -4.91
CA MET A 348 -10.83 -22.32 -3.59
C MET A 348 -12.17 -23.02 -3.33
N PRO A 349 -12.49 -23.35 -2.07
CA PRO A 349 -13.74 -24.05 -1.73
C PRO A 349 -15.02 -23.37 -2.21
N ASN A 350 -15.01 -22.03 -2.32
CA ASN A 350 -16.16 -21.27 -2.86
C ASN A 350 -16.20 -21.22 -4.40
N GLY A 351 -15.22 -21.79 -5.11
CA GLY A 351 -15.07 -21.66 -6.56
C GLY A 351 -14.76 -20.24 -7.03
N GLY A 352 -14.32 -19.35 -6.13
CA GLY A 352 -14.15 -17.92 -6.37
C GLY A 352 -12.82 -17.54 -7.00
N VAL A 353 -12.79 -16.28 -7.41
CA VAL A 353 -11.59 -15.60 -7.90
C VAL A 353 -10.64 -15.34 -6.74
N VAL A 354 -9.37 -15.66 -6.92
CA VAL A 354 -8.30 -15.31 -5.98
C VAL A 354 -7.68 -13.98 -6.40
N THR A 355 -7.55 -13.05 -5.47
CA THR A 355 -6.99 -11.72 -5.74
C THR A 355 -5.68 -11.46 -5.03
N ASP A 356 -5.49 -12.02 -3.84
CA ASP A 356 -4.27 -11.79 -3.07
C ASP A 356 -3.95 -12.96 -2.14
N ILE A 357 -2.69 -13.06 -1.70
CA ILE A 357 -2.19 -14.07 -0.76
C ILE A 357 -1.22 -13.45 0.23
N LEU A 358 -1.19 -14.00 1.42
CA LEU A 358 -0.35 -13.56 2.53
C LEU A 358 0.19 -14.76 3.30
N LEU A 359 1.45 -14.71 3.70
CA LEU A 359 2.02 -15.66 4.65
C LEU A 359 2.10 -15.01 6.04
N PHE A 360 1.45 -15.63 7.02
CA PHE A 360 1.49 -15.16 8.41
C PHE A 360 1.59 -16.33 9.37
N ASN A 361 2.58 -16.31 10.26
CA ASN A 361 2.85 -17.39 11.25
C ASN A 361 2.92 -18.80 10.62
N ASP A 362 3.59 -18.93 9.47
CA ASP A 362 3.74 -20.17 8.72
C ASP A 362 2.41 -20.81 8.25
N GLU A 363 1.37 -19.99 8.07
CA GLU A 363 0.10 -20.33 7.41
C GLU A 363 -0.09 -19.44 6.16
N LEU A 364 -0.54 -20.05 5.07
CA LEU A 364 -0.87 -19.35 3.84
C LEU A 364 -2.32 -18.87 3.88
N TYR A 365 -2.53 -17.58 3.82
CA TYR A 365 -3.85 -16.95 3.70
C TYR A 365 -4.14 -16.57 2.27
N VAL A 366 -5.41 -16.72 1.86
CA VAL A 366 -5.87 -16.47 0.48
C VAL A 366 -7.14 -15.65 0.52
N LEU A 367 -7.11 -14.48 -0.15
CA LEU A 367 -8.28 -13.64 -0.37
C LEU A 367 -9.00 -14.11 -1.63
N SER A 368 -10.28 -14.47 -1.49
CA SER A 368 -11.11 -14.95 -2.59
C SER A 368 -12.49 -14.32 -2.56
N PHE A 369 -13.14 -14.23 -3.71
CA PHE A 369 -14.52 -13.77 -3.80
C PHE A 369 -15.28 -14.43 -4.95
N VAL A 370 -16.61 -14.40 -4.84
CA VAL A 370 -17.54 -14.75 -5.92
C VAL A 370 -18.50 -13.59 -6.17
N PHE A 371 -18.81 -13.30 -7.42
CA PHE A 371 -19.90 -12.37 -7.74
C PHE A 371 -21.25 -13.01 -7.45
N LYS A 372 -22.14 -12.23 -6.85
CA LYS A 372 -23.54 -12.55 -6.65
C LYS A 372 -24.42 -11.93 -7.73
N GLU A 373 -25.67 -12.38 -7.84
CA GLU A 373 -26.65 -11.88 -8.84
C GLU A 373 -26.90 -10.37 -8.73
N ASP A 374 -26.81 -9.80 -7.51
CA ASP A 374 -26.96 -8.37 -7.21
C ASP A 374 -25.68 -7.56 -7.39
N MET A 375 -24.65 -8.14 -8.00
CA MET A 375 -23.31 -7.55 -8.20
C MET A 375 -22.54 -7.28 -6.90
N ASN A 376 -23.01 -7.73 -5.75
CA ASN A 376 -22.19 -7.82 -4.54
C ASN A 376 -21.19 -8.96 -4.66
N CYS A 377 -20.19 -8.94 -3.82
CA CYS A 377 -19.17 -9.98 -3.71
C CYS A 377 -19.36 -10.75 -2.41
N GLY A 378 -19.45 -12.08 -2.51
CA GLY A 378 -19.23 -12.96 -1.36
C GLY A 378 -17.73 -13.10 -1.16
N VAL A 379 -17.18 -12.38 -0.16
CA VAL A 379 -15.76 -12.35 0.16
C VAL A 379 -15.43 -13.42 1.16
N VAL A 380 -14.36 -14.16 0.94
CA VAL A 380 -13.87 -15.19 1.86
C VAL A 380 -12.37 -15.08 1.98
N ILE A 381 -11.86 -15.12 3.21
CA ILE A 381 -10.44 -15.34 3.49
C ILE A 381 -10.29 -16.77 3.98
N TYR A 382 -9.49 -17.53 3.27
CA TYR A 382 -9.10 -18.89 3.62
C TYR A 382 -7.72 -18.92 4.24
N LYS A 383 -7.43 -19.98 5.01
CA LYS A 383 -6.06 -20.32 5.43
C LYS A 383 -5.76 -21.79 5.22
N SER A 384 -4.47 -22.07 5.03
CA SER A 384 -3.93 -23.43 4.94
C SER A 384 -2.57 -23.53 5.61
N SER A 385 -2.35 -24.62 6.33
CA SER A 385 -1.05 -24.97 6.92
C SER A 385 -0.15 -25.77 5.97
N SER A 386 -0.63 -26.18 4.79
CA SER A 386 0.14 -26.95 3.82
C SER A 386 0.17 -26.35 2.42
N GLY A 387 -0.80 -25.49 2.07
CA GLY A 387 -0.96 -24.92 0.73
C GLY A 387 -1.51 -25.90 -0.31
N GLU A 388 -1.83 -27.13 0.07
CA GLU A 388 -2.33 -28.16 -0.84
C GLU A 388 -3.83 -28.01 -1.14
N GLU A 389 -4.26 -28.51 -2.28
CA GLU A 389 -5.68 -28.58 -2.63
C GLU A 389 -6.48 -29.32 -1.53
N GLY A 390 -7.63 -28.77 -1.17
CA GLY A 390 -8.48 -29.32 -0.10
C GLY A 390 -8.05 -29.01 1.34
N SER A 391 -6.92 -28.35 1.54
CA SER A 391 -6.42 -27.97 2.88
C SER A 391 -6.90 -26.59 3.34
N PHE A 392 -7.54 -25.83 2.48
CA PHE A 392 -7.98 -24.47 2.77
C PHE A 392 -9.27 -24.46 3.60
N THR A 393 -9.21 -23.81 4.75
CA THR A 393 -10.33 -23.63 5.67
C THR A 393 -10.72 -22.16 5.74
N GLU A 394 -12.03 -21.89 5.80
CA GLU A 394 -12.54 -20.53 5.95
C GLU A 394 -12.12 -19.94 7.31
N VAL A 395 -11.60 -18.71 7.27
CA VAL A 395 -11.27 -17.91 8.46
C VAL A 395 -12.36 -16.89 8.73
N ILE A 396 -12.85 -16.26 7.65
CA ILE A 396 -13.93 -15.28 7.70
C ILE A 396 -14.60 -15.19 6.33
N SER A 397 -15.92 -14.97 6.34
CA SER A 397 -16.68 -14.66 5.15
C SER A 397 -17.70 -13.56 5.41
N PHE A 398 -17.92 -12.70 4.41
CA PHE A 398 -18.91 -11.62 4.45
C PHE A 398 -19.31 -11.19 3.04
N ASP A 399 -20.45 -10.51 2.95
CA ASP A 399 -20.90 -9.90 1.70
C ASP A 399 -20.50 -8.43 1.66
N TYR A 400 -20.02 -7.99 0.49
CA TYR A 400 -19.67 -6.59 0.31
C TYR A 400 -19.95 -6.07 -1.10
N ALA A 401 -20.32 -4.78 -1.20
CA ALA A 401 -20.64 -4.13 -2.46
C ALA A 401 -19.40 -3.70 -3.27
N GLY A 402 -18.37 -4.53 -3.34
CA GLY A 402 -17.15 -4.23 -4.10
C GLY A 402 -16.17 -5.39 -4.10
N MET A 403 -15.32 -5.45 -5.13
CA MET A 403 -14.34 -6.52 -5.29
C MET A 403 -13.18 -6.34 -4.29
N PRO A 404 -12.87 -7.34 -3.46
CA PRO A 404 -11.65 -7.31 -2.67
C PRO A 404 -10.45 -7.54 -3.62
N ILE A 405 -9.40 -6.73 -3.50
CA ILE A 405 -8.23 -6.83 -4.38
C ILE A 405 -6.90 -6.97 -3.65
N SER A 406 -6.85 -6.58 -2.39
CA SER A 406 -5.66 -6.71 -1.55
C SER A 406 -6.04 -6.92 -0.09
N PHE A 407 -5.15 -7.47 0.70
CA PHE A 407 -5.34 -7.56 2.14
C PHE A 407 -4.01 -7.70 2.89
N ASP A 408 -4.04 -7.34 4.19
CA ASP A 408 -2.96 -7.63 5.12
C ASP A 408 -3.54 -7.98 6.50
N PHE A 409 -2.73 -8.57 7.39
CA PHE A 409 -3.17 -9.11 8.68
C PHE A 409 -2.21 -8.74 9.80
N ASP A 410 -2.71 -8.14 10.88
CA ASP A 410 -1.88 -7.76 12.03
C ASP A 410 -1.86 -8.79 13.18
N GLY A 411 -2.48 -9.93 12.98
CA GLY A 411 -2.63 -10.98 13.99
C GLY A 411 -3.97 -10.95 14.72
N ASP A 412 -4.64 -9.80 14.71
CA ASP A 412 -5.96 -9.60 15.32
C ASP A 412 -7.04 -9.29 14.28
N HIS A 413 -6.69 -8.51 13.24
CA HIS A 413 -7.63 -8.04 12.23
C HIS A 413 -7.02 -8.12 10.83
N PHE A 414 -7.86 -8.51 9.87
CA PHE A 414 -7.58 -8.30 8.46
C PHE A 414 -7.95 -6.87 8.05
N TYR A 415 -7.11 -6.28 7.23
CA TYR A 415 -7.40 -5.04 6.52
C TYR A 415 -7.55 -5.39 5.04
N VAL A 416 -8.74 -5.17 4.48
CA VAL A 416 -9.08 -5.58 3.12
C VAL A 416 -9.29 -4.35 2.26
N GLY A 417 -8.52 -4.25 1.19
CA GLY A 417 -8.64 -3.21 0.17
C GLY A 417 -9.69 -3.58 -0.87
N ILE A 418 -10.62 -2.67 -1.12
CA ILE A 418 -11.68 -2.85 -2.10
C ILE A 418 -11.30 -2.12 -3.39
N GLY A 419 -11.40 -2.81 -4.50
CA GLY A 419 -11.30 -2.27 -5.84
C GLY A 419 -12.58 -1.58 -6.29
N SER A 420 -12.94 -1.78 -7.55
CA SER A 420 -14.19 -1.26 -8.09
C SER A 420 -15.41 -1.90 -7.45
N SER A 421 -16.43 -1.09 -7.25
CA SER A 421 -17.78 -1.57 -6.90
C SER A 421 -18.75 -1.30 -8.05
N PHE A 422 -19.43 -2.34 -8.49
CA PHE A 422 -20.48 -2.25 -9.51
C PHE A 422 -21.87 -2.08 -8.91
N ALA A 423 -22.08 -2.55 -7.68
CA ALA A 423 -23.35 -2.42 -6.95
C ALA A 423 -23.52 -1.04 -6.31
N ASP A 424 -22.45 -0.48 -5.75
CA ASP A 424 -22.46 0.83 -5.11
C ASP A 424 -21.10 1.52 -5.29
N SER A 425 -20.99 2.46 -6.21
CA SER A 425 -19.75 3.18 -6.51
C SER A 425 -19.14 3.91 -5.31
N THR A 426 -19.93 4.20 -4.26
CA THR A 426 -19.42 4.83 -3.03
C THR A 426 -18.56 3.88 -2.20
N LYS A 427 -18.59 2.60 -2.50
CA LYS A 427 -17.79 1.56 -1.85
C LYS A 427 -16.48 1.26 -2.58
N SER A 428 -16.28 1.79 -3.79
CA SER A 428 -15.01 1.66 -4.50
C SER A 428 -13.86 2.26 -3.68
N GLY A 429 -12.79 1.49 -3.51
CA GLY A 429 -11.60 1.91 -2.77
C GLY A 429 -11.76 1.97 -1.25
N MET A 430 -12.80 1.37 -0.71
CA MET A 430 -12.96 1.21 0.73
C MET A 430 -11.83 0.35 1.30
N VAL A 431 -11.37 0.69 2.49
CA VAL A 431 -10.59 -0.22 3.32
C VAL A 431 -11.48 -0.72 4.44
N LEU A 432 -11.56 -2.03 4.57
CA LEU A 432 -12.32 -2.71 5.61
C LEU A 432 -11.36 -3.21 6.67
N ARG A 433 -11.76 -3.13 7.94
CA ARG A 433 -11.15 -3.84 9.04
C ARG A 433 -12.11 -4.95 9.48
N VAL A 434 -11.67 -6.20 9.42
CA VAL A 434 -12.50 -7.36 9.76
C VAL A 434 -11.78 -8.28 10.76
N LYS A 435 -12.51 -8.75 11.75
CA LYS A 435 -11.97 -9.62 12.79
C LYS A 435 -12.26 -11.08 12.44
N PRO A 436 -11.26 -11.99 12.50
CA PRO A 436 -11.52 -13.41 12.38
C PRO A 436 -12.55 -13.89 13.41
N ALA A 437 -13.39 -14.86 13.05
CA ALA A 437 -14.21 -15.55 14.02
C ALA A 437 -13.32 -16.25 15.07
N ALA A 438 -13.71 -16.17 16.34
CA ALA A 438 -12.95 -16.73 17.45
C ALA A 438 -12.90 -18.27 17.41
#